data_3eea61a498f552e4a89dbcc2720b05ff
#
_entry.id   3eea61a498f552e4a89dbcc2720b05ff
#
_cell.length_a   1.000
_cell.length_b   1.000
_cell.length_c   1.000
_cell.angle_alpha   90.00
_cell.angle_beta   90.00
_cell.angle_gamma   90.00
#
_symmetry.space_group_name_H-M   'P 1'
#
loop_
_entity.id
_entity.type
_entity.pdbx_description
1 polymer ?
#
loop_
_entity_poly.entity_id
_entity_poly.type
_entity_poly.pdbx_seq_one_letter_code
_entity_poly.pdbx_strand_id
1 'polypeptide(L)'
;MSQLAFTAFSLNGVDAQKFLQGQVTVHVERLPENENRYTAICDLKGRIHFGLWIKRLNPESFELVTTQDQAEEFSKHIKKFGAFSKMKLEEIGSVFPSLNGIQTEFSSVETDIDAWQIQAIQSGQAWISQSTEHLFQPQELRLHQRDGVHFDKGCYLGQEIVARLWFKAKPKHWLHLIQAKDTVPSPASQLSKDVEIVNSAAFEDGYIALVIAKPVALEELGVKVLDLPEVLNGDVARPQ
;
A
#
# COMPACT_ATOMS: atom_id res chain seq x y z
N MET A 1 -11.32 7.54 -16.81
CA MET A 1 -10.70 6.68 -15.78
C MET A 1 -11.84 6.08 -14.98
N SER A 2 -11.78 4.79 -14.63
CA SER A 2 -12.74 4.20 -13.69
C SER A 2 -12.54 4.88 -12.33
N GLN A 3 -13.65 5.19 -11.66
CA GLN A 3 -13.61 5.75 -10.30
C GLN A 3 -12.92 4.75 -9.36
N LEU A 4 -12.08 5.22 -8.45
CA LEU A 4 -11.45 4.38 -7.44
C LEU A 4 -12.53 3.71 -6.59
N ALA A 5 -12.42 2.41 -6.41
CA ALA A 5 -13.33 1.61 -5.61
C ALA A 5 -12.56 0.49 -4.91
N PHE A 6 -13.15 -0.09 -3.86
CA PHE A 6 -12.52 -1.10 -3.03
C PHE A 6 -13.42 -2.32 -2.89
N THR A 7 -12.78 -3.50 -2.87
CA THR A 7 -13.45 -4.78 -2.66
C THR A 7 -12.91 -5.45 -1.41
N ALA A 8 -13.81 -5.87 -0.54
CA ALA A 8 -13.50 -6.62 0.67
C ALA A 8 -13.66 -8.12 0.45
N PHE A 9 -12.80 -8.88 1.13
CA PHE A 9 -12.82 -10.34 1.18
C PHE A 9 -12.73 -10.79 2.64
N SER A 10 -13.39 -11.91 2.96
CA SER A 10 -13.12 -12.67 4.17
C SER A 10 -12.21 -13.86 3.84
N LEU A 11 -11.21 -14.09 4.67
CA LEU A 11 -10.35 -15.28 4.62
C LEU A 11 -10.50 -16.03 5.94
N ASN A 12 -11.12 -17.22 5.89
CA ASN A 12 -11.45 -18.00 7.07
C ASN A 12 -10.88 -19.41 6.99
N GLY A 13 -10.32 -19.92 8.09
CA GLY A 13 -9.85 -21.29 8.24
C GLY A 13 -8.59 -21.41 9.09
N VAL A 14 -8.34 -22.64 9.57
CA VAL A 14 -7.26 -22.94 10.52
C VAL A 14 -5.84 -22.63 9.98
N ASP A 15 -5.69 -22.56 8.68
CA ASP A 15 -4.41 -22.23 8.03
C ASP A 15 -4.33 -20.75 7.60
N ALA A 16 -5.37 -19.92 7.83
CA ALA A 16 -5.45 -18.56 7.32
C ALA A 16 -4.27 -17.68 7.81
N GLN A 17 -3.99 -17.67 9.11
CA GLN A 17 -2.87 -16.90 9.67
C GLN A 17 -1.53 -17.36 9.11
N LYS A 18 -1.27 -18.67 9.08
CA LYS A 18 -0.03 -19.25 8.56
C LYS A 18 0.17 -18.95 7.08
N PHE A 19 -0.91 -19.03 6.30
CA PHE A 19 -0.88 -18.70 4.88
C PHE A 19 -0.53 -17.21 4.67
N LEU A 20 -1.26 -16.30 5.31
CA LEU A 20 -0.99 -14.86 5.21
C LEU A 20 0.42 -14.50 5.69
N GLN A 21 0.92 -15.14 6.74
CA GLN A 21 2.28 -14.94 7.24
C GLN A 21 3.34 -15.21 6.15
N GLY A 22 3.09 -16.15 5.25
CA GLY A 22 3.96 -16.45 4.10
C GLY A 22 3.70 -15.59 2.86
N GLN A 23 2.71 -14.72 2.85
CA GLN A 23 2.35 -13.90 1.69
C GLN A 23 2.65 -12.42 1.90
N VAL A 24 2.23 -11.83 3.02
CA VAL A 24 2.29 -10.38 3.24
C VAL A 24 3.57 -9.94 3.93
N THR A 25 3.92 -8.66 3.79
CA THR A 25 5.14 -8.09 4.40
C THR A 25 5.00 -7.82 5.90
N VAL A 26 3.78 -7.68 6.43
CA VAL A 26 3.52 -7.48 7.86
C VAL A 26 3.60 -8.80 8.65
N HIS A 27 3.96 -8.72 9.93
CA HIS A 27 3.94 -9.88 10.83
C HIS A 27 2.50 -10.14 11.31
N VAL A 28 1.80 -11.07 10.65
CA VAL A 28 0.36 -11.31 10.82
C VAL A 28 -0.02 -11.70 12.25
N GLU A 29 0.81 -12.48 12.92
CA GLU A 29 0.56 -12.93 14.31
C GLU A 29 0.58 -11.78 15.33
N ARG A 30 1.30 -10.67 15.00
CA ARG A 30 1.43 -9.51 15.88
C ARG A 30 0.42 -8.40 15.56
N LEU A 31 -0.40 -8.58 14.53
CA LEU A 31 -1.44 -7.60 14.22
C LEU A 31 -2.42 -7.51 15.39
N PRO A 32 -2.70 -6.30 15.88
CA PRO A 32 -3.81 -6.09 16.81
C PRO A 32 -5.12 -6.56 16.19
N GLU A 33 -5.99 -7.14 17.01
CA GLU A 33 -7.32 -7.55 16.55
C GLU A 33 -8.19 -6.33 16.25
N ASN A 34 -8.98 -6.43 15.20
CA ASN A 34 -9.92 -5.40 14.74
C ASN A 34 -9.30 -4.08 14.27
N GLU A 35 -7.99 -4.03 14.03
CA GLU A 35 -7.33 -2.87 13.43
C GLU A 35 -6.94 -3.16 11.98
N ASN A 36 -7.18 -2.20 11.09
CA ASN A 36 -6.68 -2.26 9.72
C ASN A 36 -5.19 -1.91 9.64
N ARG A 37 -4.46 -2.68 8.85
CA ARG A 37 -3.06 -2.40 8.54
C ARG A 37 -2.84 -2.47 7.03
N TYR A 38 -2.31 -1.41 6.43
CA TYR A 38 -1.90 -1.48 5.03
C TYR A 38 -0.58 -2.22 4.89
N THR A 39 -0.54 -3.22 4.03
CA THR A 39 0.61 -4.10 3.80
C THR A 39 0.70 -4.48 2.32
N ALA A 40 1.65 -5.31 1.96
CA ALA A 40 1.87 -5.71 0.58
C ALA A 40 2.10 -7.22 0.43
N ILE A 41 1.65 -7.76 -0.72
CA ILE A 41 2.16 -9.02 -1.29
C ILE A 41 3.13 -8.63 -2.40
N CYS A 42 4.38 -9.10 -2.32
CA CYS A 42 5.41 -8.79 -3.29
C CYS A 42 5.56 -9.88 -4.34
N ASP A 43 6.17 -9.52 -5.47
CA ASP A 43 6.71 -10.49 -6.42
C ASP A 43 8.13 -10.96 -6.01
N LEU A 44 8.72 -11.86 -6.78
CA LEU A 44 10.07 -12.38 -6.54
C LEU A 44 11.18 -11.31 -6.64
N LYS A 45 10.89 -10.15 -7.24
CA LYS A 45 11.81 -9.01 -7.33
C LYS A 45 11.62 -8.03 -6.15
N GLY A 46 10.77 -8.38 -5.18
CA GLY A 46 10.45 -7.53 -4.03
C GLY A 46 9.62 -6.30 -4.36
N ARG A 47 8.98 -6.26 -5.54
CA ARG A 47 8.05 -5.20 -5.92
C ARG A 47 6.64 -5.56 -5.50
N ILE A 48 5.85 -4.58 -5.14
CA ILE A 48 4.48 -4.79 -4.69
C ILE A 48 3.62 -5.24 -5.87
N HIS A 49 3.08 -6.44 -5.78
CA HIS A 49 2.06 -6.94 -6.68
C HIS A 49 0.68 -6.48 -6.19
N PHE A 50 0.35 -6.76 -4.93
CA PHE A 50 -0.90 -6.28 -4.31
C PHE A 50 -0.58 -5.41 -3.10
N GLY A 51 -1.16 -4.21 -3.08
CA GLY A 51 -1.33 -3.44 -1.87
C GLY A 51 -2.68 -3.78 -1.25
N LEU A 52 -2.70 -4.11 0.05
CA LEU A 52 -3.94 -4.49 0.70
C LEU A 52 -4.01 -4.01 2.15
N TRP A 53 -5.21 -3.75 2.61
CA TRP A 53 -5.50 -3.59 4.03
C TRP A 53 -5.88 -4.95 4.60
N ILE A 54 -5.25 -5.31 5.71
CA ILE A 54 -5.50 -6.53 6.45
C ILE A 54 -6.04 -6.17 7.84
N LYS A 55 -7.15 -6.79 8.23
CA LYS A 55 -7.71 -6.74 9.58
C LYS A 55 -7.77 -8.15 10.12
N ARG A 56 -7.10 -8.39 11.24
CA ARG A 56 -7.18 -9.65 11.96
C ARG A 56 -8.38 -9.61 12.90
N LEU A 57 -9.31 -10.52 12.74
CA LEU A 57 -10.44 -10.70 13.67
C LEU A 57 -10.08 -11.70 14.76
N ASN A 58 -9.39 -12.77 14.38
CA ASN A 58 -8.79 -13.79 15.23
C ASN A 58 -7.78 -14.61 14.39
N PRO A 59 -7.07 -15.62 14.93
CA PRO A 59 -6.08 -16.40 14.17
C PRO A 59 -6.61 -17.14 12.94
N GLU A 60 -7.91 -17.43 12.89
CA GLU A 60 -8.54 -18.17 11.81
C GLU A 60 -9.41 -17.29 10.89
N SER A 61 -9.52 -15.98 11.17
CA SER A 61 -10.43 -15.09 10.46
C SER A 61 -9.82 -13.71 10.21
N PHE A 62 -9.83 -13.30 8.94
CA PHE A 62 -9.27 -12.03 8.47
C PHE A 62 -10.22 -11.36 7.48
N GLU A 63 -10.27 -10.04 7.53
CA GLU A 63 -10.81 -9.22 6.45
C GLU A 63 -9.63 -8.64 5.65
N LEU A 64 -9.76 -8.70 4.32
CA LEU A 64 -8.76 -8.22 3.37
C LEU A 64 -9.44 -7.25 2.40
N VAL A 65 -8.84 -6.09 2.16
CA VAL A 65 -9.40 -5.11 1.22
C VAL A 65 -8.34 -4.74 0.20
N THR A 66 -8.71 -4.76 -1.08
CA THR A 66 -7.89 -4.31 -2.21
C THR A 66 -8.62 -3.25 -3.01
N THR A 67 -7.93 -2.56 -3.91
CA THR A 67 -8.62 -1.81 -4.95
C THR A 67 -9.43 -2.76 -5.85
N GLN A 68 -10.57 -2.31 -6.33
CA GLN A 68 -11.50 -3.15 -7.10
C GLN A 68 -10.88 -3.66 -8.40
N ASP A 69 -10.01 -2.88 -9.04
CA ASP A 69 -9.31 -3.25 -10.27
C ASP A 69 -8.30 -4.40 -10.08
N GLN A 70 -7.85 -4.66 -8.85
CA GLN A 70 -7.00 -5.80 -8.51
C GLN A 70 -7.77 -7.01 -7.94
N ALA A 71 -9.06 -6.88 -7.62
CA ALA A 71 -9.83 -7.86 -6.85
C ALA A 71 -9.84 -9.27 -7.49
N GLU A 72 -10.02 -9.35 -8.80
CA GLU A 72 -10.06 -10.64 -9.52
C GLU A 72 -8.70 -11.35 -9.48
N GLU A 73 -7.61 -10.63 -9.81
CA GLU A 73 -6.26 -11.20 -9.80
C GLU A 73 -5.79 -11.53 -8.38
N PHE A 74 -6.16 -10.73 -7.39
CA PHE A 74 -5.94 -11.04 -5.98
C PHE A 74 -6.63 -12.33 -5.56
N SER A 75 -7.90 -12.52 -5.92
CA SER A 75 -8.64 -13.76 -5.66
C SER A 75 -7.97 -14.98 -6.30
N LYS A 76 -7.52 -14.85 -7.56
CA LYS A 76 -6.78 -15.91 -8.27
C LYS A 76 -5.45 -16.23 -7.57
N HIS A 77 -4.73 -15.21 -7.13
CA HIS A 77 -3.47 -15.37 -6.39
C HIS A 77 -3.68 -16.17 -5.10
N ILE A 78 -4.64 -15.75 -4.26
CA ILE A 78 -4.93 -16.45 -3.00
C ILE A 78 -5.35 -17.90 -3.24
N LYS A 79 -6.21 -18.17 -4.22
CA LYS A 79 -6.64 -19.52 -4.60
C LYS A 79 -5.46 -20.38 -5.09
N LYS A 80 -4.58 -19.82 -5.91
CA LYS A 80 -3.41 -20.52 -6.45
C LYS A 80 -2.42 -20.92 -5.36
N PHE A 81 -2.01 -19.97 -4.53
CA PHE A 81 -1.00 -20.21 -3.49
C PHE A 81 -1.57 -20.89 -2.25
N GLY A 82 -2.87 -20.75 -2.00
CA GLY A 82 -3.58 -21.38 -0.90
C GLY A 82 -4.27 -22.71 -1.24
N ALA A 83 -4.01 -23.31 -2.42
CA ALA A 83 -4.72 -24.49 -2.90
C ALA A 83 -4.70 -25.72 -1.96
N PHE A 84 -3.68 -25.84 -1.11
CA PHE A 84 -3.54 -26.91 -0.12
C PHE A 84 -3.77 -26.46 1.33
N SER A 85 -4.14 -25.20 1.53
CA SER A 85 -4.42 -24.65 2.86
C SER A 85 -5.87 -24.85 3.23
N LYS A 86 -6.13 -25.20 4.48
CA LYS A 86 -7.49 -25.37 5.03
C LYS A 86 -8.07 -23.99 5.35
N MET A 87 -8.39 -23.25 4.31
CA MET A 87 -8.98 -21.92 4.38
C MET A 87 -9.86 -21.65 3.16
N LYS A 88 -10.73 -20.66 3.27
CA LYS A 88 -11.63 -20.21 2.21
C LYS A 88 -11.56 -18.70 2.09
N LEU A 89 -11.35 -18.21 0.88
CA LEU A 89 -11.51 -16.80 0.53
C LEU A 89 -12.92 -16.61 -0.04
N GLU A 90 -13.66 -15.66 0.48
CA GLU A 90 -14.96 -15.25 -0.02
C GLU A 90 -14.97 -13.73 -0.25
N GLU A 91 -15.50 -13.31 -1.39
CA GLU A 91 -15.71 -11.90 -1.66
C GLU A 91 -16.92 -11.40 -0.88
N ILE A 92 -16.76 -10.34 -0.11
CA ILE A 92 -17.84 -9.69 0.65
C ILE A 92 -18.55 -8.67 -0.24
N GLY A 93 -17.81 -7.97 -1.11
CA GLY A 93 -18.29 -6.95 -2.01
C GLY A 93 -17.66 -5.58 -1.77
N SER A 94 -18.32 -4.53 -2.28
CA SER A 94 -17.82 -3.16 -2.22
C SER A 94 -17.81 -2.62 -0.79
N VAL A 95 -16.74 -1.91 -0.46
CA VAL A 95 -16.59 -1.20 0.82
C VAL A 95 -16.06 0.20 0.57
N PHE A 96 -16.31 1.09 1.54
CA PHE A 96 -16.01 2.50 1.44
C PHE A 96 -15.01 2.90 2.52
N PRO A 97 -13.95 3.64 2.14
CA PRO A 97 -12.89 4.03 3.04
C PRO A 97 -13.27 5.27 3.86
N SER A 98 -12.71 5.34 5.06
CA SER A 98 -12.66 6.55 5.90
C SER A 98 -11.30 6.64 6.57
N LEU A 99 -10.89 7.83 7.01
CA LEU A 99 -9.65 7.98 7.77
C LEU A 99 -9.94 8.07 9.27
N ASN A 100 -9.17 7.32 10.04
CA ASN A 100 -9.05 7.42 11.48
C ASN A 100 -7.58 7.77 11.81
N GLY A 101 -7.31 9.05 12.06
CA GLY A 101 -5.93 9.55 12.13
C GLY A 101 -5.22 9.39 10.78
N ILE A 102 -4.17 8.59 10.74
CA ILE A 102 -3.43 8.27 9.50
C ILE A 102 -3.77 6.89 8.93
N GLN A 103 -4.73 6.17 9.54
CA GLN A 103 -5.10 4.82 9.13
C GLN A 103 -6.43 4.85 8.38
N THR A 104 -6.53 4.01 7.35
CA THR A 104 -7.78 3.81 6.60
C THR A 104 -8.59 2.70 7.23
N GLU A 105 -9.85 3.00 7.52
CA GLU A 105 -10.88 2.05 7.92
C GLU A 105 -11.87 1.84 6.78
N PHE A 106 -12.56 0.69 6.78
CA PHE A 106 -13.56 0.37 5.76
C PHE A 106 -14.89 -0.03 6.39
N SER A 107 -15.97 0.38 5.73
CA SER A 107 -17.33 0.00 6.12
C SER A 107 -18.23 -0.16 4.88
N SER A 108 -19.46 -0.65 5.09
CA SER A 108 -20.50 -0.69 4.05
C SER A 108 -21.22 0.64 3.84
N VAL A 109 -20.92 1.64 4.66
CA VAL A 109 -21.51 2.99 4.55
C VAL A 109 -20.78 3.77 3.48
N GLU A 110 -21.49 4.24 2.48
CA GLU A 110 -20.94 5.06 1.40
C GLU A 110 -20.27 6.34 1.94
N THR A 111 -19.08 6.62 1.44
CA THR A 111 -18.31 7.82 1.77
C THR A 111 -17.89 8.53 0.48
N ASP A 112 -17.49 9.78 0.60
CA ASP A 112 -16.90 10.54 -0.51
C ASP A 112 -15.48 10.03 -0.78
N ILE A 113 -15.34 9.24 -1.85
CA ILE A 113 -14.07 8.64 -2.25
C ILE A 113 -13.05 9.72 -2.65
N ASP A 114 -13.48 10.79 -3.31
CA ASP A 114 -12.58 11.85 -3.75
C ASP A 114 -12.03 12.63 -2.54
N ALA A 115 -12.88 12.91 -1.56
CA ALA A 115 -12.44 13.51 -0.30
C ALA A 115 -11.48 12.58 0.45
N TRP A 116 -11.76 11.27 0.50
CA TRP A 116 -10.85 10.30 1.10
C TRP A 116 -9.50 10.25 0.37
N GLN A 117 -9.47 10.27 -0.98
CA GLN A 117 -8.23 10.27 -1.75
C GLN A 117 -7.31 11.43 -1.36
N ILE A 118 -7.87 12.65 -1.28
CA ILE A 118 -7.12 13.84 -0.87
C ILE A 118 -6.53 13.65 0.52
N GLN A 119 -7.34 13.22 1.49
CA GLN A 119 -6.91 12.99 2.87
C GLN A 119 -5.86 11.87 2.96
N ALA A 120 -6.04 10.77 2.23
CA ALA A 120 -5.09 9.67 2.17
C ALA A 120 -3.73 10.13 1.61
N ILE A 121 -3.74 10.88 0.50
CA ILE A 121 -2.53 11.48 -0.09
C ILE A 121 -1.85 12.41 0.92
N GLN A 122 -2.58 13.30 1.59
CA GLN A 122 -2.04 14.22 2.60
C GLN A 122 -1.45 13.48 3.81
N SER A 123 -2.04 12.34 4.18
CA SER A 123 -1.51 11.48 5.25
C SER A 123 -0.34 10.60 4.82
N GLY A 124 0.12 10.69 3.56
CA GLY A 124 1.17 9.81 3.01
C GLY A 124 0.72 8.35 2.83
N GLN A 125 -0.59 8.08 2.84
CA GLN A 125 -1.13 6.76 2.58
C GLN A 125 -1.15 6.50 1.08
N ALA A 126 -0.09 5.87 0.55
CA ALA A 126 -0.10 5.34 -0.80
C ALA A 126 -0.95 4.06 -0.88
N TRP A 127 -1.58 3.85 -2.03
CA TRP A 127 -2.24 2.58 -2.35
C TRP A 127 -1.81 2.12 -3.75
N ILE A 128 -1.81 0.81 -3.94
CA ILE A 128 -1.49 0.18 -5.22
C ILE A 128 -2.79 -0.20 -5.93
N SER A 129 -2.84 0.10 -7.21
CA SER A 129 -3.90 -0.27 -8.16
C SER A 129 -3.30 -1.09 -9.29
N GLN A 130 -4.10 -1.60 -10.19
CA GLN A 130 -3.64 -2.35 -11.36
C GLN A 130 -2.60 -1.56 -12.19
N SER A 131 -2.74 -0.23 -12.27
CA SER A 131 -1.79 0.60 -13.02
C SER A 131 -0.42 0.77 -12.36
N THR A 132 -0.33 0.56 -11.05
CA THR A 132 0.90 0.75 -10.25
C THR A 132 1.48 -0.55 -9.69
N GLU A 133 0.89 -1.70 -10.03
CA GLU A 133 1.43 -3.01 -9.64
C GLU A 133 2.83 -3.24 -10.23
N HIS A 134 3.69 -3.93 -9.47
CA HIS A 134 5.07 -4.25 -9.86
C HIS A 134 6.01 -3.06 -10.11
N LEU A 135 5.60 -1.82 -9.79
CA LEU A 135 6.44 -0.64 -9.99
C LEU A 135 7.31 -0.34 -8.76
N PHE A 136 6.76 -0.42 -7.57
CA PHE A 136 7.38 0.10 -6.35
C PHE A 136 7.74 -1.00 -5.35
N GLN A 137 8.78 -0.75 -4.55
CA GLN A 137 9.14 -1.58 -3.40
C GLN A 137 8.47 -1.04 -2.12
N PRO A 138 8.21 -1.90 -1.11
CA PRO A 138 7.57 -1.46 0.13
C PRO A 138 8.29 -0.32 0.85
N GLN A 139 9.64 -0.31 0.84
CA GLN A 139 10.42 0.75 1.48
C GLN A 139 10.35 2.08 0.71
N GLU A 140 10.25 2.03 -0.61
CA GLU A 140 10.06 3.24 -1.44
C GLU A 140 8.76 3.94 -1.05
N LEU A 141 7.69 3.18 -0.77
CA LEU A 141 6.40 3.70 -0.27
C LEU A 141 6.38 4.00 1.24
N ARG A 142 7.51 3.91 1.93
CA ARG A 142 7.61 4.10 3.39
C ARG A 142 6.70 3.17 4.22
N LEU A 143 6.32 2.00 3.69
CA LEU A 143 5.42 1.07 4.39
C LEU A 143 5.98 0.59 5.74
N HIS A 144 7.30 0.47 5.87
CA HIS A 144 7.95 0.13 7.14
C HIS A 144 7.76 1.20 8.23
N GLN A 145 7.63 2.47 7.85
CA GLN A 145 7.35 3.57 8.77
C GLN A 145 5.87 3.64 9.17
N ARG A 146 5.00 2.94 8.45
CA ARG A 146 3.57 2.77 8.73
C ARG A 146 3.24 1.40 9.32
N ASP A 147 4.24 0.68 9.81
CA ASP A 147 4.09 -0.66 10.38
C ASP A 147 3.49 -1.70 9.40
N GLY A 148 3.68 -1.47 8.09
CA GLY A 148 3.22 -2.37 7.02
C GLY A 148 4.26 -3.39 6.56
N VAL A 149 5.50 -3.30 7.05
CA VAL A 149 6.61 -4.23 6.76
C VAL A 149 7.37 -4.55 8.04
N HIS A 150 7.53 -5.85 8.32
CA HIS A 150 8.35 -6.33 9.43
C HIS A 150 9.53 -7.14 8.90
N PHE A 151 10.73 -6.84 9.38
CA PHE A 151 11.98 -7.48 8.94
C PHE A 151 12.42 -8.63 9.84
N ASP A 152 11.75 -8.83 10.96
CA ASP A 152 11.99 -9.85 11.99
C ASP A 152 10.94 -10.98 11.96
N LYS A 153 10.22 -11.12 10.86
CA LYS A 153 9.24 -12.18 10.62
C LYS A 153 9.83 -13.32 9.77
N GLY A 154 9.13 -14.47 9.75
CA GLY A 154 9.46 -15.61 8.89
C GLY A 154 9.34 -15.30 7.39
N CYS A 155 9.74 -16.27 6.57
CA CYS A 155 9.81 -16.11 5.10
C CYS A 155 8.46 -15.74 4.47
N TYR A 156 8.50 -14.86 3.50
CA TYR A 156 7.37 -14.52 2.63
C TYR A 156 7.86 -14.24 1.19
N LEU A 157 6.94 -14.21 0.24
CA LEU A 157 7.27 -14.00 -1.16
C LEU A 157 7.98 -12.65 -1.39
N GLY A 158 9.15 -12.66 -2.04
CA GLY A 158 9.96 -11.47 -2.31
C GLY A 158 10.81 -10.97 -1.14
N GLN A 159 10.76 -11.62 0.03
CA GLN A 159 11.48 -11.19 1.24
C GLN A 159 12.97 -10.98 1.03
N GLU A 160 13.63 -11.82 0.22
CA GLU A 160 15.07 -11.72 0.02
C GLU A 160 15.50 -10.33 -0.46
N ILE A 161 14.77 -9.78 -1.43
CA ILE A 161 15.05 -8.45 -1.99
C ILE A 161 14.65 -7.35 -1.01
N VAL A 162 13.48 -7.47 -0.39
CA VAL A 162 12.98 -6.50 0.62
C VAL A 162 13.94 -6.44 1.82
N ALA A 163 14.37 -7.59 2.36
CA ALA A 163 15.33 -7.66 3.45
C ALA A 163 16.73 -7.15 3.05
N ARG A 164 17.20 -7.49 1.84
CA ARG A 164 18.48 -7.00 1.33
C ARG A 164 18.50 -5.47 1.25
N LEU A 165 17.44 -4.86 0.77
CA LEU A 165 17.33 -3.41 0.71
C LEU A 165 17.40 -2.77 2.10
N TRP A 166 16.82 -3.41 3.12
CA TRP A 166 16.84 -2.94 4.51
C TRP A 166 18.20 -3.12 5.20
N PHE A 167 18.80 -4.32 5.07
CA PHE A 167 19.99 -4.67 5.84
C PHE A 167 21.32 -4.29 5.16
N LYS A 168 21.36 -4.18 3.82
CA LYS A 168 22.60 -4.02 3.05
C LYS A 168 22.60 -2.82 2.09
N ALA A 169 21.48 -2.12 1.94
CA ALA A 169 21.34 -1.01 1.02
C ALA A 169 20.37 0.02 1.60
N LYS A 170 19.93 0.95 0.77
CA LYS A 170 18.79 1.85 1.02
C LYS A 170 18.11 2.17 -0.30
N PRO A 171 16.82 2.53 -0.28
CA PRO A 171 16.15 3.03 -1.47
C PRO A 171 16.89 4.23 -2.07
N LYS A 172 16.94 4.30 -3.39
CA LYS A 172 17.53 5.46 -4.11
C LYS A 172 16.51 6.58 -4.31
N HIS A 173 15.24 6.22 -4.32
CA HIS A 173 14.08 7.09 -4.42
C HIS A 173 13.05 6.65 -3.38
N TRP A 174 12.24 7.55 -2.92
CA TRP A 174 11.21 7.26 -1.93
C TRP A 174 10.05 8.24 -2.01
N LEU A 175 9.00 7.96 -1.25
CA LEU A 175 7.75 8.69 -1.24
C LEU A 175 7.92 10.14 -0.77
N HIS A 176 7.38 11.05 -1.57
CA HIS A 176 7.22 12.46 -1.27
C HIS A 176 5.77 12.88 -1.54
N LEU A 177 5.34 13.92 -0.85
CA LEU A 177 4.08 14.60 -1.07
C LEU A 177 4.34 15.88 -1.83
N ILE A 178 3.66 16.07 -2.96
CA ILE A 178 3.80 17.28 -3.79
C ILE A 178 2.45 17.91 -4.10
N GLN A 179 2.49 19.22 -4.38
CA GLN A 179 1.38 20.00 -4.94
C GLN A 179 1.87 20.76 -6.18
N ALA A 180 1.07 20.79 -7.23
CA ALA A 180 1.37 21.54 -8.43
C ALA A 180 0.11 22.11 -9.08
N LYS A 181 0.27 23.19 -9.85
CA LYS A 181 -0.80 23.86 -10.60
C LYS A 181 -0.76 23.40 -12.05
N ASP A 182 -1.26 22.21 -12.29
CA ASP A 182 -1.35 21.59 -13.61
C ASP A 182 -2.51 20.58 -13.63
N THR A 183 -2.70 19.93 -14.78
CA THR A 183 -3.65 18.82 -14.90
C THR A 183 -3.24 17.65 -14.01
N VAL A 184 -4.24 16.99 -13.42
CA VAL A 184 -4.01 15.83 -12.54
C VAL A 184 -3.33 14.71 -13.32
N PRO A 185 -2.09 14.32 -12.98
CA PRO A 185 -1.40 13.25 -13.67
C PRO A 185 -2.00 11.88 -13.31
N SER A 186 -1.94 10.94 -14.25
CA SER A 186 -2.37 9.56 -13.97
C SER A 186 -1.37 8.82 -13.09
N PRO A 187 -1.82 7.88 -12.22
CA PRO A 187 -0.92 6.94 -11.55
C PRO A 187 -0.01 6.23 -12.57
N ALA A 188 1.21 5.87 -12.15
CA ALA A 188 2.27 5.29 -12.97
C ALA A 188 2.83 6.21 -14.09
N SER A 189 2.35 7.44 -14.21
CA SER A 189 2.97 8.41 -15.14
C SER A 189 4.24 9.01 -14.55
N GLN A 190 5.16 9.43 -15.42
CA GLN A 190 6.40 10.09 -15.04
C GLN A 190 6.28 11.59 -15.26
N LEU A 191 6.50 12.40 -14.21
CA LEU A 191 6.66 13.85 -14.31
C LEU A 191 8.04 14.21 -14.85
N SER A 192 9.03 13.38 -14.56
CA SER A 192 10.37 13.41 -15.12
C SER A 192 11.03 12.03 -15.01
N LYS A 193 12.24 11.86 -15.52
CA LYS A 193 12.99 10.59 -15.49
C LYS A 193 13.09 9.95 -14.09
N ASP A 194 13.18 10.78 -13.05
CA ASP A 194 13.38 10.32 -11.66
C ASP A 194 12.20 10.69 -10.73
N VAL A 195 11.02 11.00 -11.29
CA VAL A 195 9.80 11.33 -10.53
C VAL A 195 8.60 10.59 -11.14
N GLU A 196 8.08 9.61 -10.39
CA GLU A 196 6.96 8.75 -10.81
C GLU A 196 5.77 8.89 -9.87
N ILE A 197 4.57 9.03 -10.44
CA ILE A 197 3.31 9.20 -9.70
C ILE A 197 2.86 7.85 -9.13
N VAL A 198 2.61 7.82 -7.82
CA VAL A 198 1.93 6.69 -7.16
C VAL A 198 0.43 6.92 -7.16
N ASN A 199 -0.01 8.02 -6.53
CA ASN A 199 -1.40 8.42 -6.44
C ASN A 199 -1.51 9.93 -6.61
N SER A 200 -2.64 10.40 -7.17
CA SER A 200 -2.90 11.81 -7.39
C SER A 200 -4.39 12.11 -7.29
N ALA A 201 -4.73 13.32 -6.90
CA ALA A 201 -6.10 13.82 -6.84
C ALA A 201 -6.14 15.30 -7.18
N ALA A 202 -7.28 15.76 -7.73
CA ALA A 202 -7.54 17.18 -7.91
C ALA A 202 -7.56 17.89 -6.55
N PHE A 203 -6.84 19.00 -6.44
CA PHE A 203 -6.73 19.76 -5.20
C PHE A 203 -6.51 21.24 -5.50
N GLU A 204 -7.38 22.10 -4.95
CA GLU A 204 -7.39 23.54 -5.22
C GLU A 204 -7.44 23.85 -6.75
N ASP A 205 -6.51 24.65 -7.23
CA ASP A 205 -6.38 25.04 -8.65
C ASP A 205 -5.38 24.14 -9.44
N GLY A 206 -5.17 22.90 -8.96
CA GLY A 206 -4.26 21.94 -9.59
C GLY A 206 -4.43 20.53 -9.03
N TYR A 207 -3.35 19.94 -8.53
CA TYR A 207 -3.38 18.60 -7.94
C TYR A 207 -2.45 18.45 -6.74
N ILE A 208 -2.74 17.43 -5.93
CA ILE A 208 -1.87 16.88 -4.91
C ILE A 208 -1.50 15.44 -5.29
N ALA A 209 -0.26 15.02 -5.02
CA ALA A 209 0.18 13.68 -5.38
C ALA A 209 1.22 13.11 -4.42
N LEU A 210 1.20 11.77 -4.29
CA LEU A 210 2.30 10.99 -3.76
C LEU A 210 3.17 10.53 -4.93
N VAL A 211 4.46 10.82 -4.85
CA VAL A 211 5.44 10.48 -5.89
C VAL A 211 6.63 9.73 -5.31
N ILE A 212 7.19 8.83 -6.10
CA ILE A 212 8.51 8.25 -5.82
C ILE A 212 9.56 9.06 -6.57
N ALA A 213 10.47 9.67 -5.82
CA ALA A 213 11.48 10.56 -6.39
C ALA A 213 12.78 10.57 -5.59
N LYS A 214 13.84 11.08 -6.22
CA LYS A 214 15.01 11.62 -5.52
C LYS A 214 14.72 13.08 -5.13
N PRO A 215 15.13 13.55 -3.95
CA PRO A 215 14.91 14.95 -3.56
C PRO A 215 15.38 15.97 -4.62
N VAL A 216 16.56 15.77 -5.19
CA VAL A 216 17.13 16.65 -6.22
C VAL A 216 16.22 16.77 -7.47
N ALA A 217 15.56 15.67 -7.86
CA ALA A 217 14.68 15.69 -9.03
C ALA A 217 13.41 16.53 -8.80
N LEU A 218 12.96 16.65 -7.55
CA LEU A 218 11.82 17.49 -7.19
C LEU A 218 12.20 18.98 -7.21
N GLU A 219 13.43 19.32 -6.77
CA GLU A 219 13.96 20.69 -6.86
C GLU A 219 14.07 21.15 -8.33
N GLU A 220 14.57 20.27 -9.20
CA GLU A 220 14.66 20.54 -10.64
C GLU A 220 13.28 20.72 -11.32
N LEU A 221 12.26 20.00 -10.83
CA LEU A 221 10.90 20.09 -11.36
C LEU A 221 10.19 21.38 -10.95
N GLY A 222 10.64 22.03 -9.85
CA GLY A 222 10.04 23.24 -9.33
C GLY A 222 8.63 23.06 -8.75
N VAL A 223 8.25 21.83 -8.38
CA VAL A 223 6.97 21.55 -7.70
C VAL A 223 7.06 21.88 -6.22
N LYS A 224 5.93 22.21 -5.60
CA LYS A 224 5.88 22.44 -4.16
C LYS A 224 5.89 21.09 -3.42
N VAL A 225 6.98 20.81 -2.71
CA VAL A 225 7.06 19.66 -1.79
C VAL A 225 6.37 20.04 -0.49
N LEU A 226 5.49 19.18 -0.02
CA LEU A 226 4.75 19.32 1.24
C LEU A 226 5.30 18.35 2.28
N ASP A 227 5.13 18.68 3.56
CA ASP A 227 5.52 17.81 4.66
C ASP A 227 4.60 16.58 4.73
N LEU A 228 5.22 15.42 4.90
CA LEU A 228 4.52 14.20 5.30
C LEU A 228 4.27 14.22 6.82
N PRO A 229 3.32 13.43 7.34
CA PRO A 229 3.16 13.25 8.78
C PRO A 229 4.47 12.86 9.47
N GLU A 230 4.65 13.27 10.72
CA GLU A 230 5.89 13.09 11.50
C GLU A 230 6.41 11.64 11.47
N VAL A 231 5.51 10.66 11.52
CA VAL A 231 5.85 9.23 11.45
C VAL A 231 6.55 8.83 10.14
N LEU A 232 6.40 9.63 9.07
CA LEU A 232 7.00 9.41 7.75
C LEU A 232 8.19 10.35 7.47
N ASN A 233 8.59 11.21 8.40
CA ASN A 233 9.69 12.16 8.21
C ASN A 233 11.09 11.55 8.45
N GLY A 234 11.15 10.34 9.02
CA GLY A 234 12.40 9.63 9.22
C GLY A 234 13.11 9.22 7.92
N ASP A 235 14.42 8.94 8.02
CA ASP A 235 15.14 8.31 6.90
C ASP A 235 14.47 6.99 6.53
N VAL A 236 14.40 6.71 5.23
CA VAL A 236 13.90 5.43 4.70
C VAL A 236 14.91 4.28 4.87
N ALA A 237 16.14 4.60 5.23
CA ALA A 237 17.17 3.62 5.57
C ALA A 237 16.95 3.07 6.99
N ARG A 238 17.54 1.90 7.24
CA ARG A 238 17.58 1.32 8.58
C ARG A 238 18.29 2.27 9.55
N PRO A 239 17.70 2.59 10.72
CA PRO A 239 18.42 3.30 11.78
C PRO A 239 19.72 2.58 12.13
N GLN A 240 20.81 3.37 12.27
CA GLN A 240 22.13 2.85 12.65
C GLN A 240 22.20 2.57 14.14
#